data_10e8dd8662ba2cf20c150f788e402670
#
_entry.id   10e8dd8662ba2cf20c150f788e402670
#
_cell.length_a   1.000
_cell.length_b   1.000
_cell.length_c   1.000
_cell.angle_alpha   90.00
_cell.angle_beta   90.00
_cell.angle_gamma   90.00
#
_symmetry.space_group_name_H-M   'P 1'
#
loop_
_entity.id
_entity.type
_entity.pdbx_description
1 polymer ?
#
loop_
_entity_poly.entity_id
_entity_poly.type
_entity_poly.pdbx_seq_one_letter_code
_entity_poly.pdbx_strand_id
1 'polypeptide(L)'
;MYLNIGGDFSVRAESVIGVFDLDNTSCSKWTRKFLAEAQKAGAVAEATDELPKSFLVVSEYGESRVILTKYNAAVLLRRVQDAQRTPI
;
A
#
# COMPACT_ATOMS: atom_id res chain seq x y z
N MET A 1 -6.14 -12.03 -8.83
CA MET A 1 -6.87 -10.83 -9.26
C MET A 1 -6.03 -9.59 -8.98
N TYR A 2 -6.01 -8.68 -9.90
CA TYR A 2 -5.25 -7.44 -9.77
C TYR A 2 -6.14 -6.31 -9.28
N LEU A 3 -5.53 -5.42 -8.52
CA LEU A 3 -6.20 -4.31 -7.87
C LEU A 3 -5.50 -3.03 -8.28
N ASN A 4 -6.24 -2.08 -8.84
CA ASN A 4 -5.68 -0.77 -9.17
C ASN A 4 -5.60 0.08 -7.89
N ILE A 5 -4.43 0.63 -7.63
CA ILE A 5 -4.17 1.40 -6.42
C ILE A 5 -3.76 2.84 -6.71
N GLY A 6 -3.89 3.28 -7.94
CA GLY A 6 -3.61 4.64 -8.35
C GLY A 6 -2.78 4.69 -9.61
N GLY A 7 -3.08 5.63 -10.49
CA GLY A 7 -2.36 5.77 -11.74
C GLY A 7 -2.33 4.46 -12.51
N ASP A 8 -1.16 4.06 -12.94
CA ASP A 8 -0.95 2.82 -13.68
C ASP A 8 -0.54 1.65 -12.78
N PHE A 9 -0.54 1.87 -11.46
CA PHE A 9 -0.14 0.83 -10.53
C PHE A 9 -1.24 -0.19 -10.28
N SER A 10 -0.90 -1.46 -10.45
CA SER A 10 -1.78 -2.57 -10.11
C SER A 10 -0.99 -3.58 -9.30
N VAL A 11 -1.62 -4.15 -8.28
CA VAL A 11 -1.01 -5.18 -7.46
C VAL A 11 -1.94 -6.38 -7.36
N ARG A 12 -1.36 -7.52 -7.08
CA ARG A 12 -2.17 -8.71 -6.83
C ARG A 12 -2.79 -8.59 -5.45
N ALA A 13 -4.10 -8.80 -5.37
CA ALA A 13 -4.80 -8.71 -4.08
C ALA A 13 -4.21 -9.67 -3.05
N GLU A 14 -3.77 -10.84 -3.51
CA GLU A 14 -3.19 -11.85 -2.62
C GLU A 14 -1.85 -11.41 -2.02
N SER A 15 -1.19 -10.45 -2.64
CA SER A 15 0.12 -9.98 -2.19
C SER A 15 0.04 -8.89 -1.12
N VAL A 16 -1.14 -8.32 -0.91
CA VAL A 16 -1.30 -7.22 0.04
C VAL A 16 -1.25 -7.74 1.48
N ILE A 17 -0.30 -7.23 2.24
CA ILE A 17 -0.16 -7.56 3.66
C ILE A 17 -0.98 -6.62 4.51
N GLY A 18 -0.99 -5.33 4.16
CA GLY A 18 -1.72 -4.36 4.94
C GLY A 18 -1.93 -3.04 4.20
N VAL A 19 -2.87 -2.27 4.68
CA VAL A 19 -3.19 -0.93 4.21
C VAL A 19 -3.13 -0.01 5.41
N PHE A 20 -2.41 1.10 5.28
CA PHE A 20 -2.15 2.01 6.39
C PHE A 20 -2.50 3.44 6.01
N ASP A 21 -3.09 4.16 6.96
CA ASP A 21 -3.53 5.53 6.79
C ASP A 21 -2.41 6.48 7.20
N LEU A 22 -1.89 7.26 6.27
CA LEU A 22 -0.82 8.21 6.57
C LEU A 22 -1.31 9.37 7.41
N ASP A 23 -2.57 9.74 7.28
CA ASP A 23 -3.11 10.86 8.07
C ASP A 23 -3.14 10.55 9.56
N ASN A 24 -3.37 9.29 9.91
CA ASN A 24 -3.48 8.87 11.31
C ASN A 24 -2.23 8.21 11.85
N THR A 25 -1.49 7.50 11.00
CA THR A 25 -0.34 6.71 11.43
C THR A 25 0.99 7.40 11.20
N SER A 26 1.01 8.48 10.41
CA SER A 26 2.27 9.15 10.06
C SER A 26 2.98 9.75 11.27
N CYS A 27 2.26 10.01 12.36
CA CYS A 27 2.85 10.56 13.58
C CYS A 27 3.52 9.48 14.43
N SER A 28 3.28 8.22 14.16
CA SER A 28 3.87 7.12 14.90
C SER A 28 5.36 7.01 14.59
N LYS A 29 6.17 6.87 15.64
CA LYS A 29 7.60 6.65 15.47
C LYS A 29 7.86 5.37 14.69
N TRP A 30 7.06 4.33 14.95
CA TRP A 30 7.19 3.06 14.26
C TRP A 30 6.95 3.23 12.76
N THR A 31 5.87 3.93 12.40
CA THR A 31 5.53 4.14 10.99
C THR A 31 6.63 4.91 10.27
N ARG A 32 7.13 5.99 10.89
CA ARG A 32 8.18 6.79 10.28
C ARG A 32 9.48 6.00 10.10
N LYS A 33 9.82 5.20 11.09
CA LYS A 33 11.02 4.35 11.01
C LYS A 33 10.86 3.31 9.92
N PHE A 34 9.69 2.68 9.86
CA PHE A 34 9.39 1.67 8.85
C PHE A 34 9.53 2.24 7.44
N LEU A 35 8.92 3.40 7.19
CA LEU A 35 8.97 4.04 5.87
C LEU A 35 10.39 4.48 5.53
N ALA A 36 11.13 5.01 6.49
CA ALA A 36 12.51 5.43 6.24
C ALA A 36 13.39 4.24 5.87
N GLU A 37 13.23 3.12 6.55
CA GLU A 37 14.00 1.93 6.25
C GLU A 37 13.63 1.36 4.88
N ALA A 38 12.34 1.35 4.55
CA ALA A 38 11.88 0.90 3.24
C ALA A 38 12.45 1.77 2.12
N GLN A 39 12.51 3.08 2.35
CA GLN A 39 13.05 4.02 1.37
C GLN A 39 14.54 3.80 1.16
N LYS A 40 15.29 3.57 2.23
CA LYS A 40 16.71 3.25 2.12
C LYS A 40 16.95 1.99 1.31
N ALA A 41 16.08 1.01 1.45
CA ALA A 41 16.19 -0.25 0.73
C ALA A 41 15.70 -0.16 -0.72
N GLY A 42 15.20 1.01 -1.14
CA GLY A 42 14.65 1.18 -2.48
C GLY A 42 13.34 0.45 -2.68
N ALA A 43 12.64 0.16 -1.60
CA ALA A 43 11.41 -0.64 -1.63
C ALA A 43 10.13 0.20 -1.62
N VAL A 44 10.24 1.53 -1.80
CA VAL A 44 9.08 2.41 -1.83
C VAL A 44 8.80 2.83 -3.27
N ALA A 45 7.56 2.65 -3.70
CA ALA A 45 7.08 3.13 -4.99
C ALA A 45 5.95 4.12 -4.76
N GLU A 46 5.80 5.08 -5.67
CA GLU A 46 4.74 6.06 -5.57
C GLU A 46 3.75 5.85 -6.70
N ALA A 47 2.50 5.55 -6.33
CA ALA A 47 1.42 5.37 -7.28
C ALA A 47 0.65 6.68 -7.52
N THR A 48 1.21 7.80 -7.10
CA THR A 48 0.60 9.10 -7.27
C THR A 48 1.69 10.17 -7.33
N ASP A 49 1.43 11.24 -8.07
CA ASP A 49 2.26 12.44 -8.07
C ASP A 49 1.69 13.51 -7.12
N GLU A 50 0.58 13.20 -6.46
CA GLU A 50 -0.01 14.07 -5.46
C GLU A 50 0.45 13.63 -4.07
N LEU A 51 0.09 14.42 -3.05
CA LEU A 51 0.41 14.08 -1.68
C LEU A 51 -0.30 12.77 -1.31
N PRO A 52 0.44 11.74 -0.89
CA PRO A 52 -0.18 10.46 -0.57
C PRO A 52 -1.00 10.53 0.72
N LYS A 53 -2.09 9.76 0.75
CA LYS A 53 -2.97 9.66 1.91
C LYS A 53 -2.84 8.34 2.64
N SER A 54 -2.33 7.33 1.95
CA SER A 54 -2.18 6.00 2.53
C SER A 54 -1.07 5.24 1.83
N PHE A 55 -0.71 4.11 2.39
CA PHE A 55 0.25 3.23 1.74
C PHE A 55 -0.14 1.77 1.95
N LEU A 56 0.28 0.94 1.00
CA LEU A 56 0.11 -0.49 1.09
C LEU A 56 1.46 -1.15 1.30
N VAL A 57 1.44 -2.25 2.03
CA VAL A 57 2.60 -3.12 2.11
C VAL A 57 2.23 -4.39 1.36
N VAL A 58 3.03 -4.74 0.37
CA VAL A 58 2.83 -5.95 -0.44
C VAL A 58 4.05 -6.84 -0.32
N SER A 59 3.84 -8.13 -0.45
CA SER A 59 4.93 -9.09 -0.44
C SER A 59 4.78 -10.03 -1.63
N GLU A 60 5.83 -10.10 -2.46
CA GLU A 60 5.86 -10.97 -3.62
C GLU A 60 7.25 -11.55 -3.76
N TYR A 61 7.32 -12.84 -4.04
CA TYR A 61 8.60 -13.53 -4.28
C TYR A 61 9.62 -13.31 -3.16
N GLY A 62 9.12 -13.25 -1.92
CA GLY A 62 9.99 -13.08 -0.76
C GLY A 62 10.43 -11.66 -0.49
N GLU A 63 9.98 -10.71 -1.29
CA GLU A 63 10.34 -9.30 -1.12
C GLU A 63 9.12 -8.48 -0.72
N SER A 64 9.33 -7.55 0.20
CA SER A 64 8.28 -6.62 0.63
C SER A 64 8.49 -5.26 -0.02
N ARG A 65 7.40 -4.63 -0.42
CA ARG A 65 7.42 -3.31 -1.04
C ARG A 65 6.34 -2.44 -0.40
N VAL A 66 6.61 -1.16 -0.39
CA VAL A 66 5.66 -0.16 0.09
C VAL A 66 5.22 0.69 -1.09
N ILE A 67 3.92 0.89 -1.24
CA ILE A 67 3.38 1.68 -2.34
C ILE A 67 2.53 2.80 -1.76
N LEU A 68 2.95 4.04 -2.03
CA LEU A 68 2.24 5.24 -1.59
C LEU A 68 1.15 5.58 -2.60
N THR A 69 -0.04 5.94 -2.12
CA THR A 69 -1.17 6.22 -2.99
C THR A 69 -1.99 7.39 -2.46
N LYS A 70 -2.72 8.04 -3.36
CA LYS A 70 -3.60 9.15 -3.02
C LYS A 70 -4.97 8.71 -2.53
N TYR A 71 -5.33 7.46 -2.71
CA TYR A 71 -6.60 6.94 -2.20
C TYR A 71 -6.53 6.83 -0.69
N ASN A 72 -7.65 7.07 0.00
CA ASN A 72 -7.64 6.90 1.45
C ASN A 72 -7.66 5.42 1.81
N ALA A 73 -7.23 5.14 3.05
CA ALA A 73 -7.07 3.76 3.49
C ALA A 73 -8.39 2.97 3.48
N ALA A 74 -9.51 3.64 3.79
CA ALA A 74 -10.81 2.96 3.83
C ALA A 74 -11.22 2.45 2.46
N VAL A 75 -10.99 3.27 1.42
CA VAL A 75 -11.31 2.88 0.04
C VAL A 75 -10.44 1.70 -0.40
N LEU A 76 -9.14 1.79 -0.11
CA LEU A 76 -8.21 0.71 -0.47
C LEU A 76 -8.54 -0.58 0.25
N LEU A 77 -8.82 -0.48 1.55
CA LEU A 77 -9.14 -1.66 2.34
C LEU A 77 -10.37 -2.36 1.79
N ARG A 78 -11.40 -1.58 1.41
CA ARG A 78 -12.59 -2.16 0.81
C ARG A 78 -12.26 -2.88 -0.50
N ARG A 79 -11.46 -2.26 -1.36
CA ARG A 79 -11.08 -2.87 -2.64
C ARG A 79 -10.31 -4.17 -2.43
N VAL A 80 -9.39 -4.16 -1.48
CA VAL A 80 -8.61 -5.36 -1.16
C VAL A 80 -9.52 -6.46 -0.63
N GLN A 81 -10.40 -6.14 0.29
CA GLN A 81 -11.32 -7.12 0.86
C GLN A 81 -12.25 -7.69 -0.19
N ASP A 82 -12.80 -6.85 -1.07
CA ASP A 82 -13.68 -7.30 -2.13
C ASP A 82 -12.95 -8.24 -3.09
N ALA A 83 -11.71 -7.89 -3.44
CA ALA A 83 -10.90 -8.72 -4.34
C ALA A 83 -10.55 -10.07 -3.70
N GLN A 84 -10.25 -10.07 -2.39
CA GLN A 84 -9.89 -11.30 -1.69
C GLN A 84 -11.09 -12.19 -1.42
N ARG A 85 -12.29 -11.62 -1.44
CA ARG A 85 -13.54 -12.37 -1.21
C ARG A 85 -14.17 -12.85 -2.49
N THR A 86 -13.51 -12.68 -3.62
CA THR A 86 -14.07 -13.11 -4.90
C THR A 86 -14.46 -14.58 -4.86
N PRO A 87 -15.71 -14.89 -5.14
CA PRO A 87 -16.13 -16.30 -5.15
C PRO A 87 -15.49 -17.03 -6.31
N ILE A 88 -15.35 -18.28 -6.12
CA ILE A 88 -14.78 -19.17 -7.13
C ILE A 88 -15.86 -19.61 -8.11
#